data_c66da0612b9b49f41c646fb2e8265b14
#
_entry.id   c66da0612b9b49f41c646fb2e8265b14
#
_cell.length_a   1.000
_cell.length_b   1.000
_cell.length_c   1.000
_cell.angle_alpha   90.00
_cell.angle_beta   90.00
_cell.angle_gamma   90.00
#
_symmetry.space_group_name_H-M   'P 1'
#
loop_
_entity.id
_entity.type
_entity.pdbx_description
1 polymer ?
#
loop_
_entity_poly.entity_id
_entity_poly.type
_entity_poly.pdbx_seq_one_letter_code
_entity_poly.pdbx_strand_id
1 'polypeptide(L)'
;MAFHFVGMDPNSPDDKCCAVFVDDEADRIFFQGKLVTDPVLLAKIAAHSPIGADEVVVWHPGRMKPIIAEAIAGTFEEGRVGHGPTSIRDMIRGVRHSAVHLETRDTYDPNHPAFQDFLAGGLGRYDRSGWTDTVREAVGRGVRIRRARVVSEPISDYIRWEHMITDENVKAGEEVRWLPRRRAFDLVLPGTDFWMFDGRVVCFNFNSGAGVDTEADQFTNDPDTVTRCTAMFEQIWERATPHEEYQPQ
;
A
#
# COMPACT_ATOMS: atom_id res chain seq x y z
N MET A 1 -11.13 -28.40 -19.64
CA MET A 1 -11.01 -27.00 -20.03
C MET A 1 -10.42 -26.27 -18.86
N ALA A 2 -9.12 -25.98 -18.91
CA ALA A 2 -8.43 -25.28 -17.84
C ALA A 2 -8.52 -23.77 -18.08
N PHE A 3 -9.69 -23.22 -17.74
CA PHE A 3 -9.96 -21.77 -17.83
C PHE A 3 -9.79 -21.17 -16.45
N HIS A 4 -8.79 -20.32 -16.30
CA HIS A 4 -8.35 -19.77 -15.01
C HIS A 4 -8.70 -18.29 -14.92
N PHE A 5 -9.23 -17.88 -13.77
CA PHE A 5 -9.37 -16.48 -13.40
C PHE A 5 -8.07 -16.00 -12.75
N VAL A 6 -7.33 -15.11 -13.40
CA VAL A 6 -6.04 -14.59 -12.89
C VAL A 6 -6.25 -13.44 -11.92
N GLY A 7 -7.19 -12.55 -12.21
CA GLY A 7 -7.50 -11.45 -11.32
C GLY A 7 -8.31 -10.35 -11.97
N MET A 8 -8.83 -9.43 -11.14
CA MET A 8 -9.61 -8.26 -11.58
C MET A 8 -9.05 -6.96 -10.99
N ASP A 9 -9.57 -5.84 -11.47
CA ASP A 9 -9.25 -4.52 -10.94
C ASP A 9 -9.70 -4.40 -9.46
N PRO A 10 -8.76 -4.27 -8.50
CA PRO A 10 -9.08 -4.21 -7.08
C PRO A 10 -9.93 -3.00 -6.67
N ASN A 11 -9.95 -1.95 -7.49
CA ASN A 11 -10.74 -0.74 -7.26
C ASN A 11 -11.99 -0.69 -8.13
N SER A 12 -12.43 -1.83 -8.67
CA SER A 12 -13.68 -1.87 -9.43
C SER A 12 -14.87 -1.90 -8.47
N PRO A 13 -15.73 -0.87 -8.44
CA PRO A 13 -16.96 -0.95 -7.67
C PRO A 13 -17.85 -2.05 -8.24
N ASP A 14 -18.44 -2.86 -7.38
CA ASP A 14 -19.36 -3.94 -7.71
C ASP A 14 -18.77 -5.08 -8.57
N ASP A 15 -17.49 -5.35 -8.51
CA ASP A 15 -16.79 -6.46 -9.23
C ASP A 15 -17.06 -6.52 -10.73
N LYS A 16 -17.31 -5.37 -11.38
CA LYS A 16 -17.87 -5.31 -12.74
C LYS A 16 -16.90 -5.02 -13.87
N CYS A 17 -15.64 -4.71 -13.62
CA CYS A 17 -14.76 -4.32 -14.71
C CYS A 17 -13.28 -4.57 -14.46
N CYS A 18 -12.65 -4.87 -15.61
CA CYS A 18 -11.24 -5.14 -15.82
C CYS A 18 -10.77 -6.41 -15.11
N ALA A 19 -10.83 -7.51 -15.84
CA ALA A 19 -10.36 -8.81 -15.39
C ALA A 19 -9.45 -9.46 -16.45
N VAL A 20 -8.64 -10.40 -16.01
CA VAL A 20 -7.75 -11.20 -16.86
C VAL A 20 -8.02 -12.67 -16.60
N PHE A 21 -8.10 -13.43 -17.68
CA PHE A 21 -8.31 -14.89 -17.66
C PHE A 21 -7.29 -15.55 -18.57
N VAL A 22 -6.96 -16.80 -18.28
CA VAL A 22 -6.07 -17.63 -19.09
C VAL A 22 -6.78 -18.93 -19.44
N ASP A 23 -6.64 -19.37 -20.68
CA ASP A 23 -7.03 -20.70 -21.16
C ASP A 23 -5.76 -21.44 -21.58
N ASP A 24 -5.26 -22.28 -20.70
CA ASP A 24 -4.00 -23.01 -20.90
C ASP A 24 -4.11 -24.07 -22.02
N GLU A 25 -5.30 -24.61 -22.28
CA GLU A 25 -5.49 -25.60 -23.35
C GLU A 25 -5.42 -24.97 -24.74
N ALA A 26 -5.93 -23.75 -24.88
CA ALA A 26 -5.95 -23.03 -26.14
C ALA A 26 -4.82 -22.00 -26.30
N ASP A 27 -3.94 -21.88 -25.28
CA ASP A 27 -2.85 -20.89 -25.22
C ASP A 27 -3.36 -19.46 -25.47
N ARG A 28 -4.39 -19.04 -24.66
CA ARG A 28 -5.04 -17.74 -24.84
C ARG A 28 -5.10 -16.96 -23.52
N ILE A 29 -4.93 -15.66 -23.65
CA ILE A 29 -5.18 -14.71 -22.55
C ILE A 29 -6.38 -13.86 -22.93
N PHE A 30 -7.38 -13.78 -22.04
CA PHE A 30 -8.57 -12.96 -22.21
C PHE A 30 -8.50 -11.72 -21.31
N PHE A 31 -8.84 -10.58 -21.90
CA PHE A 31 -8.87 -9.29 -21.22
C PHE A 31 -10.29 -8.73 -21.21
N GLN A 32 -10.90 -8.63 -20.04
CA GLN A 32 -12.13 -7.87 -19.83
C GLN A 32 -11.75 -6.44 -19.45
N GLY A 33 -11.90 -5.50 -20.37
CA GLY A 33 -11.51 -4.10 -20.18
C GLY A 33 -12.58 -3.11 -20.62
N LYS A 34 -12.30 -1.82 -20.41
CA LYS A 34 -13.17 -0.74 -20.88
C LYS A 34 -12.88 -0.43 -22.34
N LEU A 35 -13.93 -0.30 -23.15
CA LEU A 35 -13.79 0.03 -24.56
C LEU A 35 -13.19 1.42 -24.74
N VAL A 36 -12.24 1.55 -25.66
CA VAL A 36 -11.75 2.86 -26.10
C VAL A 36 -12.77 3.42 -27.10
N THR A 37 -13.39 4.54 -26.74
CA THR A 37 -14.38 5.25 -27.57
C THR A 37 -13.90 6.58 -28.09
N ASP A 38 -12.73 7.07 -27.62
CA ASP A 38 -12.12 8.32 -28.08
C ASP A 38 -11.58 8.18 -29.50
N PRO A 39 -12.14 8.90 -30.50
CA PRO A 39 -11.74 8.77 -31.89
C PRO A 39 -10.31 9.25 -32.15
N VAL A 40 -9.80 10.21 -31.36
CA VAL A 40 -8.43 10.71 -31.48
C VAL A 40 -7.43 9.66 -31.02
N LEU A 41 -7.75 8.97 -29.92
CA LEU A 41 -6.93 7.88 -29.42
C LEU A 41 -6.96 6.67 -30.33
N LEU A 42 -8.15 6.29 -30.84
CA LEU A 42 -8.30 5.22 -31.84
C LEU A 42 -7.50 5.50 -33.11
N ALA A 43 -7.53 6.74 -33.61
CA ALA A 43 -6.73 7.13 -34.78
C ALA A 43 -5.22 7.02 -34.53
N LYS A 44 -4.74 7.40 -33.33
CA LYS A 44 -3.33 7.24 -32.96
C LYS A 44 -2.92 5.77 -32.92
N ILE A 45 -3.77 4.89 -32.37
CA ILE A 45 -3.51 3.44 -32.31
C ILE A 45 -3.51 2.87 -33.72
N ALA A 46 -4.51 3.18 -34.54
CA ALA A 46 -4.64 2.71 -35.91
C ALA A 46 -3.48 3.16 -36.81
N ALA A 47 -2.82 4.26 -36.50
CA ALA A 47 -1.63 4.72 -37.19
C ALA A 47 -0.39 3.82 -36.98
N HIS A 48 -0.37 3.05 -35.89
CA HIS A 48 0.69 2.07 -35.61
C HIS A 48 0.28 0.65 -36.02
N SER A 49 -0.98 0.29 -35.78
CA SER A 49 -1.56 -1.01 -36.14
C SER A 49 -3.02 -0.80 -36.55
N PRO A 50 -3.40 -1.06 -37.82
CA PRO A 50 -4.78 -0.95 -38.26
C PRO A 50 -5.70 -1.85 -37.43
N ILE A 51 -6.86 -1.32 -37.04
CA ILE A 51 -7.86 -2.06 -36.25
C ILE A 51 -8.78 -2.77 -37.25
N GLY A 52 -8.86 -4.10 -37.21
CA GLY A 52 -9.71 -4.92 -38.02
C GLY A 52 -11.21 -4.74 -37.73
N ALA A 53 -12.07 -5.20 -38.64
CA ALA A 53 -13.53 -5.05 -38.49
C ALA A 53 -14.10 -5.87 -37.32
N ASP A 54 -13.42 -6.91 -36.91
CA ASP A 54 -13.71 -7.80 -35.76
C ASP A 54 -12.87 -7.55 -34.52
N GLU A 55 -12.05 -6.49 -34.55
CA GLU A 55 -11.19 -6.10 -33.45
C GLU A 55 -11.76 -4.90 -32.65
N VAL A 56 -11.49 -4.89 -31.35
CA VAL A 56 -11.83 -3.78 -30.46
C VAL A 56 -10.61 -3.40 -29.64
N VAL A 57 -10.48 -2.13 -29.31
CA VAL A 57 -9.45 -1.65 -28.40
C VAL A 57 -10.07 -1.49 -27.02
N VAL A 58 -9.47 -2.16 -26.03
CA VAL A 58 -9.83 -2.02 -24.61
C VAL A 58 -8.68 -1.41 -23.85
N TRP A 59 -8.99 -0.73 -22.75
CA TRP A 59 -7.96 -0.22 -21.84
C TRP A 59 -8.15 -0.76 -20.44
N HIS A 60 -7.04 -0.85 -19.72
CA HIS A 60 -6.97 -1.26 -18.33
C HIS A 60 -6.29 -0.17 -17.51
N PRO A 61 -6.72 0.08 -16.28
CA PRO A 61 -5.99 0.98 -15.38
C PRO A 61 -4.59 0.42 -15.11
N GLY A 62 -3.62 1.33 -14.90
CA GLY A 62 -2.21 0.95 -14.71
C GLY A 62 -1.95 -0.01 -13.55
N ARG A 63 -2.85 -0.04 -12.54
CA ARG A 63 -2.81 -1.00 -11.43
C ARG A 63 -3.06 -2.46 -11.82
N MET A 64 -3.59 -2.71 -13.03
CA MET A 64 -3.74 -4.07 -13.58
C MET A 64 -2.42 -4.67 -14.12
N LYS A 65 -1.36 -3.87 -14.26
CA LYS A 65 -0.06 -4.33 -14.81
C LYS A 65 0.52 -5.57 -14.11
N PRO A 66 0.49 -5.69 -12.76
CA PRO A 66 0.98 -6.90 -12.10
C PRO A 66 0.16 -8.14 -12.48
N ILE A 67 -1.17 -8.05 -12.48
CA ILE A 67 -2.08 -9.15 -12.84
C ILE A 67 -1.86 -9.59 -14.29
N ILE A 68 -1.69 -8.64 -15.20
CA ILE A 68 -1.38 -8.92 -16.60
C ILE A 68 -0.03 -9.61 -16.74
N ALA A 69 0.97 -9.16 -15.98
CA ALA A 69 2.31 -9.77 -16.00
C ALA A 69 2.30 -11.21 -15.45
N GLU A 70 1.55 -11.49 -14.40
CA GLU A 70 1.36 -12.84 -13.86
C GLU A 70 0.66 -13.76 -14.87
N ALA A 71 -0.37 -13.26 -15.58
CA ALA A 71 -1.04 -14.01 -16.64
C ALA A 71 -0.08 -14.37 -17.79
N ILE A 72 0.73 -13.41 -18.23
CA ILE A 72 1.72 -13.62 -19.32
C ILE A 72 2.83 -14.59 -18.89
N ALA A 73 3.25 -14.52 -17.63
CA ALA A 73 4.31 -15.37 -17.08
C ALA A 73 3.83 -16.78 -16.67
N GLY A 74 2.51 -17.02 -16.61
CA GLY A 74 1.94 -18.26 -16.09
C GLY A 74 2.23 -18.49 -14.60
N THR A 75 2.44 -17.41 -13.83
CA THR A 75 2.80 -17.49 -12.42
C THR A 75 1.64 -17.14 -11.48
N PHE A 76 0.42 -17.08 -12.00
CA PHE A 76 -0.78 -16.79 -11.22
C PHE A 76 -1.22 -17.98 -10.36
N GLU A 77 -1.84 -17.70 -9.21
CA GLU A 77 -2.51 -18.71 -8.38
C GLU A 77 -4.01 -18.73 -8.70
N GLU A 78 -4.54 -19.92 -9.00
CA GLU A 78 -5.95 -20.10 -9.34
C GLU A 78 -6.87 -19.73 -8.16
N GLY A 79 -7.94 -18.99 -8.43
CA GLY A 79 -8.93 -18.58 -7.42
C GLY A 79 -8.53 -17.35 -6.61
N ARG A 80 -7.45 -16.71 -6.94
CA ARG A 80 -7.05 -15.43 -6.37
C ARG A 80 -8.02 -14.33 -6.83
N VAL A 81 -9.04 -14.04 -6.03
CA VAL A 81 -9.98 -12.94 -6.27
C VAL A 81 -9.17 -11.64 -6.28
N GLY A 82 -9.20 -10.99 -7.44
CA GLY A 82 -8.69 -9.68 -7.78
C GLY A 82 -7.73 -9.03 -6.81
N HIS A 83 -6.47 -9.17 -7.10
CA HIS A 83 -5.50 -8.49 -6.28
C HIS A 83 -4.70 -7.51 -7.15
N GLY A 84 -5.06 -6.24 -7.00
CA GLY A 84 -4.01 -5.29 -6.79
C GLY A 84 -3.12 -5.82 -5.66
N PRO A 85 -1.99 -5.21 -5.35
CA PRO A 85 -1.12 -5.75 -4.32
C PRO A 85 -1.96 -6.10 -3.10
N THR A 86 -2.05 -7.39 -2.79
CA THR A 86 -2.94 -7.97 -1.79
C THR A 86 -2.58 -7.57 -0.38
N SER A 87 -1.40 -6.97 -0.26
CA SER A 87 -0.93 -6.49 1.02
C SER A 87 0.07 -5.35 0.83
N ILE A 88 0.22 -4.55 1.87
CA ILE A 88 1.30 -3.55 1.96
C ILE A 88 2.67 -4.18 1.72
N ARG A 89 2.88 -5.43 2.15
CA ARG A 89 4.13 -6.17 1.92
C ARG A 89 4.39 -6.41 0.43
N ASP A 90 3.36 -6.76 -0.34
CA ASP A 90 3.51 -6.97 -1.79
C ASP A 90 3.81 -5.65 -2.51
N MET A 91 3.19 -4.55 -2.06
CA MET A 91 3.55 -3.21 -2.54
C MET A 91 5.02 -2.91 -2.28
N ILE A 92 5.51 -3.14 -1.05
CA ILE A 92 6.91 -2.90 -0.68
C ILE A 92 7.88 -3.78 -1.49
N ARG A 93 7.50 -5.02 -1.80
CA ARG A 93 8.30 -5.88 -2.70
C ARG A 93 8.37 -5.33 -4.13
N GLY A 94 7.30 -4.68 -4.59
CA GLY A 94 7.18 -4.13 -5.95
C GLY A 94 7.78 -2.74 -6.15
N VAL A 95 8.01 -1.95 -5.09
CA VAL A 95 8.56 -0.58 -5.23
C VAL A 95 10.03 -0.59 -5.63
N ARG A 96 10.44 0.49 -6.31
CA ARG A 96 11.80 0.65 -6.84
C ARG A 96 12.62 1.70 -6.10
N HIS A 97 11.99 2.71 -5.52
CA HIS A 97 12.66 3.87 -4.95
C HIS A 97 12.29 4.13 -3.50
N SER A 98 11.00 4.15 -3.18
CA SER A 98 10.57 4.55 -1.85
C SER A 98 9.20 4.01 -1.45
N ALA A 99 9.05 3.74 -0.15
CA ALA A 99 7.75 3.60 0.49
C ALA A 99 7.72 4.52 1.72
N VAL A 100 6.63 5.26 1.92
CA VAL A 100 6.43 6.07 3.11
C VAL A 100 5.12 5.70 3.79
N HIS A 101 5.11 5.71 5.12
CA HIS A 101 3.93 5.47 5.94
C HIS A 101 3.71 6.64 6.91
N LEU A 102 2.53 7.21 6.88
CA LEU A 102 2.09 8.19 7.86
C LEU A 102 1.06 7.58 8.79
N GLU A 103 1.35 7.60 10.08
CA GLU A 103 0.47 7.15 11.16
C GLU A 103 0.10 8.35 12.04
N THR A 104 -1.19 8.50 12.32
CA THR A 104 -1.71 9.67 13.05
C THR A 104 -2.56 9.30 14.26
N ARG A 105 -2.63 8.03 14.61
CA ARG A 105 -3.45 7.51 15.70
C ARG A 105 -2.60 7.12 16.90
N ASP A 106 -3.21 7.16 18.08
CA ASP A 106 -2.59 6.77 19.35
C ASP A 106 -2.93 5.33 19.78
N THR A 107 -3.62 4.56 18.89
CA THR A 107 -3.90 3.13 19.04
C THR A 107 -4.32 2.52 17.70
N TYR A 108 -3.92 1.25 17.44
CA TYR A 108 -4.23 0.51 16.21
C TYR A 108 -4.91 -0.83 16.48
N ASP A 109 -4.43 -1.65 17.37
CA ASP A 109 -5.04 -2.93 17.74
C ASP A 109 -4.94 -3.12 19.24
N PRO A 110 -5.91 -2.57 19.99
CA PRO A 110 -5.89 -2.66 21.45
C PRO A 110 -6.01 -4.11 21.97
N ASN A 111 -6.47 -5.04 21.12
CA ASN A 111 -6.61 -6.46 21.49
C ASN A 111 -5.41 -7.32 21.07
N HIS A 112 -4.37 -6.72 20.48
CA HIS A 112 -3.18 -7.47 20.06
C HIS A 112 -2.58 -8.26 21.25
N PRO A 113 -2.37 -9.58 21.12
CA PRO A 113 -1.92 -10.41 22.26
C PRO A 113 -0.62 -9.91 22.91
N ALA A 114 0.36 -9.44 22.12
CA ALA A 114 1.60 -8.92 22.66
C ALA A 114 1.42 -7.57 23.37
N PHE A 115 0.48 -6.72 22.94
CA PHE A 115 0.13 -5.53 23.69
C PHE A 115 -0.55 -5.85 25.01
N GLN A 116 -1.44 -6.85 25.05
CA GLN A 116 -2.07 -7.31 26.28
C GLN A 116 -1.04 -7.91 27.25
N ASP A 117 -0.05 -8.67 26.73
CA ASP A 117 1.09 -9.14 27.54
C ASP A 117 1.89 -7.98 28.12
N PHE A 118 2.16 -6.93 27.33
CA PHE A 118 2.84 -5.73 27.80
C PHE A 118 2.06 -5.03 28.92
N LEU A 119 0.74 -4.87 28.78
CA LEU A 119 -0.10 -4.28 29.84
C LEU A 119 -0.10 -5.12 31.13
N ALA A 120 0.04 -6.44 31.01
CA ALA A 120 0.15 -7.35 32.15
C ALA A 120 1.57 -7.38 32.77
N GLY A 121 2.51 -6.57 32.29
CA GLY A 121 3.90 -6.51 32.77
C GLY A 121 4.85 -7.52 32.11
N GLY A 122 4.42 -8.16 31.01
CA GLY A 122 5.27 -9.01 30.18
C GLY A 122 6.14 -8.23 29.22
N LEU A 123 6.87 -8.95 28.35
CA LEU A 123 7.81 -8.32 27.41
C LEU A 123 7.11 -7.66 26.20
N GLY A 124 5.86 -7.96 25.93
CA GLY A 124 5.10 -7.42 24.82
C GLY A 124 5.71 -7.71 23.42
N ARG A 125 6.48 -8.78 23.28
CA ARG A 125 7.17 -9.14 22.03
C ARG A 125 6.42 -10.23 21.27
N TYR A 126 6.54 -10.21 19.95
CA TYR A 126 5.98 -11.21 19.06
C TYR A 126 6.87 -11.37 17.81
N ASP A 127 6.65 -12.42 17.04
CA ASP A 127 7.39 -12.64 15.81
C ASP A 127 7.01 -11.60 14.75
N ARG A 128 7.97 -10.78 14.38
CA ARG A 128 7.86 -9.74 13.35
C ARG A 128 8.70 -10.03 12.11
N SER A 129 9.25 -11.25 12.01
CA SER A 129 10.13 -11.64 10.91
C SER A 129 9.52 -11.37 9.55
N GLY A 130 8.23 -11.70 9.37
CA GLY A 130 7.53 -11.47 8.11
C GLY A 130 7.50 -10.00 7.67
N TRP A 131 7.52 -9.04 8.60
CA TRP A 131 7.65 -7.62 8.29
C TRP A 131 9.11 -7.22 8.08
N THR A 132 9.96 -7.53 9.04
CA THR A 132 11.37 -7.11 9.04
C THR A 132 12.16 -7.67 7.86
N ASP A 133 11.83 -8.88 7.41
CA ASP A 133 12.45 -9.47 6.22
C ASP A 133 12.01 -8.74 4.93
N THR A 134 10.73 -8.40 4.81
CA THR A 134 10.23 -7.58 3.70
C THR A 134 10.95 -6.22 3.63
N VAL A 135 11.16 -5.58 4.79
CA VAL A 135 11.90 -4.31 4.88
C VAL A 135 13.36 -4.51 4.46
N ARG A 136 14.05 -5.52 5.00
CA ARG A 136 15.46 -5.81 4.65
C ARG A 136 15.65 -6.09 3.17
N GLU A 137 14.76 -6.87 2.57
CA GLU A 137 14.79 -7.15 1.12
C GLU A 137 14.65 -5.87 0.29
N ALA A 138 13.70 -5.00 0.65
CA ALA A 138 13.48 -3.75 -0.05
C ALA A 138 14.66 -2.79 0.10
N VAL A 139 15.16 -2.60 1.33
CA VAL A 139 16.34 -1.77 1.61
C VAL A 139 17.59 -2.33 0.92
N GLY A 140 17.75 -3.66 0.88
CA GLY A 140 18.84 -4.34 0.15
C GLY A 140 18.81 -4.09 -1.37
N ARG A 141 17.64 -3.74 -1.94
CA ARG A 141 17.49 -3.29 -3.33
C ARG A 141 17.73 -1.78 -3.51
N GLY A 142 18.00 -1.03 -2.44
CA GLY A 142 18.16 0.42 -2.44
C GLY A 142 16.84 1.20 -2.27
N VAL A 143 15.76 0.56 -1.87
CA VAL A 143 14.49 1.22 -1.56
C VAL A 143 14.60 1.92 -0.21
N ARG A 144 14.17 3.18 -0.16
CA ARG A 144 14.08 3.94 1.08
C ARG A 144 12.70 3.78 1.72
N ILE A 145 12.64 3.22 2.92
CA ILE A 145 11.37 3.04 3.67
C ILE A 145 11.37 4.01 4.85
N ARG A 146 10.35 4.88 4.93
CA ARG A 146 10.21 5.91 5.96
C ARG A 146 8.84 5.81 6.63
N ARG A 147 8.83 5.95 7.96
CA ARG A 147 7.60 6.00 8.76
C ARG A 147 7.60 7.25 9.64
N ALA A 148 6.55 8.05 9.56
CA ALA A 148 6.31 9.17 10.46
C ALA A 148 5.09 8.88 11.34
N ARG A 149 5.24 9.06 12.66
CA ARG A 149 4.16 8.88 13.64
C ARG A 149 3.86 10.20 14.32
N VAL A 150 2.62 10.69 14.19
CA VAL A 150 2.11 11.86 14.90
C VAL A 150 1.37 11.38 16.13
N VAL A 151 1.96 11.60 17.32
CA VAL A 151 1.49 11.03 18.58
C VAL A 151 1.08 12.10 19.58
N SER A 152 0.07 11.80 20.41
CA SER A 152 -0.32 12.65 21.51
C SER A 152 0.67 12.50 22.68
N GLU A 153 0.90 13.56 23.43
CA GLU A 153 1.67 13.54 24.69
C GLU A 153 0.82 14.11 25.83
N PRO A 154 0.79 13.46 27.00
CA PRO A 154 1.50 12.22 27.37
C PRO A 154 1.10 11.05 26.46
N ILE A 155 2.07 10.18 26.11
CA ILE A 155 1.80 9.05 25.23
C ILE A 155 0.91 8.00 25.89
N SER A 156 0.09 7.32 25.08
CA SER A 156 -0.70 6.16 25.52
C SER A 156 0.20 4.95 25.83
N ASP A 157 -0.31 3.98 26.58
CA ASP A 157 0.41 2.71 26.78
C ASP A 157 0.63 1.97 25.47
N TYR A 158 -0.29 2.12 24.49
CA TYR A 158 -0.13 1.56 23.16
C TYR A 158 1.07 2.17 22.43
N ILE A 159 1.20 3.48 22.42
CA ILE A 159 2.35 4.17 21.82
C ILE A 159 3.65 3.86 22.55
N ARG A 160 3.61 3.67 23.87
CA ARG A 160 4.79 3.23 24.65
C ARG A 160 5.26 1.85 24.22
N TRP A 161 4.32 0.92 24.04
CA TRP A 161 4.59 -0.41 23.51
C TRP A 161 5.11 -0.35 22.07
N GLU A 162 4.47 0.41 21.19
CA GLU A 162 4.92 0.58 19.81
C GLU A 162 6.32 1.19 19.71
N HIS A 163 6.62 2.17 20.57
CA HIS A 163 7.97 2.75 20.64
C HIS A 163 9.00 1.66 20.96
N MET A 164 8.72 0.82 21.94
CA MET A 164 9.62 -0.27 22.33
C MET A 164 9.88 -1.28 21.20
N ILE A 165 8.84 -1.68 20.45
CA ILE A 165 9.00 -2.66 19.38
C ILE A 165 9.53 -2.06 18.06
N THR A 166 9.53 -0.73 17.92
CA THR A 166 10.01 -0.04 16.72
C THR A 166 11.50 -0.22 16.49
N ASP A 167 12.28 -0.51 17.52
CA ASP A 167 13.71 -0.87 17.40
C ASP A 167 13.98 -1.96 16.34
N GLU A 168 13.06 -2.91 16.18
CA GLU A 168 13.20 -3.99 15.20
C GLU A 168 12.99 -3.47 13.76
N ASN A 169 12.12 -2.48 13.57
CA ASN A 169 11.94 -1.81 12.28
C ASN A 169 13.21 -1.08 11.86
N VAL A 170 13.77 -0.30 12.79
CA VAL A 170 15.00 0.47 12.56
C VAL A 170 16.18 -0.48 12.24
N LYS A 171 16.33 -1.57 13.00
CA LYS A 171 17.34 -2.61 12.72
C LYS A 171 17.14 -3.31 11.37
N ALA A 172 15.91 -3.34 10.86
CA ALA A 172 15.63 -3.85 9.52
C ALA A 172 15.95 -2.84 8.41
N GLY A 173 16.20 -1.57 8.74
CA GLY A 173 16.54 -0.49 7.81
C GLY A 173 15.40 0.48 7.50
N GLU A 174 14.28 0.40 8.26
CA GLU A 174 13.20 1.37 8.17
C GLU A 174 13.60 2.65 8.93
N GLU A 175 13.52 3.82 8.30
CA GLU A 175 13.70 5.10 8.97
C GLU A 175 12.39 5.48 9.68
N VAL A 176 12.40 5.60 11.00
CA VAL A 176 11.21 5.94 11.78
C VAL A 176 11.40 7.25 12.51
N ARG A 177 10.41 8.14 12.45
CA ARG A 177 10.38 9.42 13.16
C ARG A 177 9.08 9.63 13.91
N TRP A 178 9.16 10.38 15.00
CA TRP A 178 8.05 10.69 15.90
C TRP A 178 7.81 12.19 15.96
N LEU A 179 6.57 12.61 15.83
CA LEU A 179 6.19 14.02 15.96
C LEU A 179 5.12 14.17 17.05
N PRO A 180 5.43 14.81 18.18
CA PRO A 180 4.40 15.20 19.11
C PRO A 180 3.29 16.01 18.43
N ARG A 181 2.04 15.63 18.59
CA ARG A 181 0.89 16.28 17.93
C ARG A 181 0.82 17.78 18.20
N ARG A 182 1.23 18.21 19.41
CA ARG A 182 1.36 19.64 19.74
C ARG A 182 2.33 20.41 18.83
N ARG A 183 3.29 19.74 18.19
CA ARG A 183 4.23 20.34 17.24
C ARG A 183 3.72 20.29 15.79
N ALA A 184 2.58 19.63 15.56
CA ALA A 184 1.90 19.54 14.28
C ALA A 184 0.64 20.42 14.22
N PHE A 185 0.44 21.34 15.17
CA PHE A 185 -0.81 22.11 15.34
C PHE A 185 -1.17 22.99 14.14
N ASP A 186 -0.18 23.39 13.36
CA ASP A 186 -0.30 24.22 12.16
C ASP A 186 -0.18 23.42 10.84
N LEU A 187 -0.03 22.09 10.93
CA LEU A 187 0.03 21.20 9.77
C LEU A 187 -1.35 20.69 9.40
N VAL A 188 -1.59 20.54 8.09
CA VAL A 188 -2.74 19.81 7.60
C VAL A 188 -2.44 18.31 7.71
N LEU A 189 -3.23 17.59 8.51
CA LEU A 189 -3.14 16.14 8.64
C LEU A 189 -4.22 15.48 7.77
N PRO A 190 -3.96 14.28 7.22
CA PRO A 190 -4.96 13.53 6.48
C PRO A 190 -6.06 13.02 7.40
N GLY A 191 -7.23 12.74 6.84
CA GLY A 191 -8.36 12.17 7.58
C GLY A 191 -8.13 10.74 8.06
N THR A 192 -7.19 10.03 7.48
CA THR A 192 -6.78 8.67 7.85
C THR A 192 -5.30 8.44 7.54
N ASP A 193 -4.73 7.39 8.08
CA ASP A 193 -3.35 6.98 7.81
C ASP A 193 -3.18 6.53 6.37
N PHE A 194 -1.96 6.61 5.86
CA PHE A 194 -1.70 6.15 4.50
C PHE A 194 -0.29 5.62 4.30
N TRP A 195 -0.18 4.71 3.35
CA TRP A 195 1.07 4.39 2.67
C TRP A 195 1.17 5.12 1.33
N MET A 196 2.38 5.45 0.91
CA MET A 196 2.63 5.94 -0.44
C MET A 196 3.86 5.23 -1.03
N PHE A 197 3.74 4.77 -2.27
CA PHE A 197 4.71 3.93 -2.95
C PHE A 197 5.27 4.65 -4.18
N ASP A 198 6.59 4.80 -4.26
CA ASP A 198 7.33 5.48 -5.33
C ASP A 198 6.82 6.89 -5.68
N GLY A 199 6.12 7.57 -4.76
CA GLY A 199 5.47 8.85 -5.03
C GLY A 199 4.42 8.79 -6.15
N ARG A 200 3.77 7.63 -6.36
CA ARG A 200 2.84 7.38 -7.47
C ARG A 200 1.51 6.76 -7.06
N VAL A 201 1.51 5.98 -5.99
CA VAL A 201 0.31 5.30 -5.50
C VAL A 201 0.19 5.56 -4.02
N VAL A 202 -0.98 5.98 -3.58
CA VAL A 202 -1.34 6.13 -2.15
C VAL A 202 -2.33 5.03 -1.79
N CYS A 203 -2.13 4.41 -0.65
CA CYS A 203 -3.03 3.45 -0.02
C CYS A 203 -3.51 4.04 1.30
N PHE A 204 -4.79 4.36 1.40
CA PHE A 204 -5.41 4.83 2.64
C PHE A 204 -5.86 3.66 3.48
N ASN A 205 -5.51 3.68 4.77
CA ASN A 205 -5.88 2.65 5.74
C ASN A 205 -7.01 3.14 6.63
N PHE A 206 -8.10 2.40 6.72
CA PHE A 206 -9.27 2.79 7.50
C PHE A 206 -9.35 1.97 8.79
N ASN A 207 -9.44 2.67 9.91
CA ASN A 207 -9.59 2.08 11.23
C ASN A 207 -10.82 2.64 11.94
N SER A 208 -11.46 1.83 12.75
CA SER A 208 -12.53 2.26 13.66
C SER A 208 -12.01 3.26 14.69
N GLY A 209 -12.91 3.92 15.40
CA GLY A 209 -12.55 4.77 16.55
C GLY A 209 -11.78 4.03 17.65
N ALA A 210 -11.95 2.70 17.75
CA ALA A 210 -11.21 1.83 18.67
C ALA A 210 -9.86 1.35 18.13
N GLY A 211 -9.46 1.73 16.91
CA GLY A 211 -8.20 1.35 16.30
C GLY A 211 -8.24 0.03 15.52
N VAL A 212 -9.38 -0.65 15.48
CA VAL A 212 -9.51 -1.91 14.73
C VAL A 212 -9.63 -1.61 13.24
N ASP A 213 -8.90 -2.34 12.41
CA ASP A 213 -9.05 -2.31 10.95
C ASP A 213 -10.50 -2.69 10.55
N THR A 214 -11.15 -1.88 9.74
CA THR A 214 -12.59 -2.02 9.49
C THR A 214 -12.99 -2.20 8.06
N GLU A 215 -12.16 -1.76 7.12
CA GLU A 215 -12.50 -1.74 5.71
C GLU A 215 -11.27 -2.09 4.87
N ALA A 216 -11.54 -2.50 3.63
CA ALA A 216 -10.48 -2.72 2.67
C ALA A 216 -9.72 -1.41 2.38
N ASP A 217 -8.40 -1.50 2.36
CA ASP A 217 -7.52 -0.40 1.97
C ASP A 217 -7.93 0.22 0.64
N GLN A 218 -7.94 1.55 0.57
CA GLN A 218 -8.28 2.27 -0.66
C GLN A 218 -7.03 2.78 -1.36
N PHE A 219 -6.82 2.31 -2.58
CA PHE A 219 -5.70 2.72 -3.42
C PHE A 219 -6.09 3.81 -4.41
N THR A 220 -5.20 4.78 -4.61
CA THR A 220 -5.33 5.81 -5.65
C THR A 220 -3.99 6.16 -6.26
N ASN A 221 -4.00 6.48 -7.55
CA ASN A 221 -2.87 7.06 -8.28
C ASN A 221 -3.24 8.44 -8.87
N ASP A 222 -4.31 9.07 -8.34
CA ASP A 222 -4.69 10.42 -8.72
C ASP A 222 -3.55 11.40 -8.42
N PRO A 223 -3.02 12.13 -9.42
CA PRO A 223 -1.83 12.97 -9.26
C PRO A 223 -1.99 14.07 -8.21
N ASP A 224 -3.18 14.64 -8.08
CA ASP A 224 -3.45 15.70 -7.10
C ASP A 224 -3.45 15.15 -5.67
N THR A 225 -4.02 13.97 -5.48
CA THR A 225 -4.01 13.27 -4.20
C THR A 225 -2.60 12.84 -3.80
N VAL A 226 -1.84 12.26 -4.74
CA VAL A 226 -0.43 11.88 -4.52
C VAL A 226 0.41 13.11 -4.14
N THR A 227 0.24 14.23 -4.86
CA THR A 227 0.97 15.47 -4.59
C THR A 227 0.66 16.00 -3.18
N ARG A 228 -0.63 16.02 -2.78
CA ARG A 228 -1.04 16.46 -1.43
C ARG A 228 -0.47 15.54 -0.34
N CYS A 229 -0.57 14.22 -0.50
CA CYS A 229 -0.03 13.26 0.47
C CYS A 229 1.50 13.39 0.59
N THR A 230 2.21 13.59 -0.53
CA THR A 230 3.66 13.84 -0.52
C THR A 230 3.99 15.09 0.29
N ALA A 231 3.34 16.21 0.02
CA ALA A 231 3.60 17.46 0.71
C ALA A 231 3.30 17.36 2.22
N MET A 232 2.20 16.71 2.61
CA MET A 232 1.87 16.45 4.01
C MET A 232 2.92 15.59 4.71
N PHE A 233 3.33 14.48 4.09
CA PHE A 233 4.33 13.60 4.65
C PHE A 233 5.66 14.32 4.86
N GLU A 234 6.17 15.03 3.86
CA GLU A 234 7.47 15.72 3.96
C GLU A 234 7.46 16.82 5.05
N GLN A 235 6.38 17.60 5.16
CA GLN A 235 6.25 18.60 6.24
C GLN A 235 6.29 17.97 7.64
N ILE A 236 5.64 16.82 7.82
CA ILE A 236 5.66 16.07 9.07
C ILE A 236 7.05 15.49 9.30
N TRP A 237 7.65 14.90 8.28
CA TRP A 237 8.96 14.26 8.33
C TRP A 237 10.08 15.23 8.75
N GLU A 238 10.07 16.44 8.20
CA GLU A 238 11.06 17.49 8.53
C GLU A 238 11.00 17.92 9.99
N ARG A 239 9.80 17.93 10.60
CA ARG A 239 9.60 18.32 12.01
C ARG A 239 9.76 17.18 13.01
N ALA A 240 9.67 15.96 12.52
CA ALA A 240 9.67 14.76 13.35
C ALA A 240 11.10 14.42 13.82
N THR A 241 11.19 13.88 15.03
CA THR A 241 12.44 13.47 15.69
C THR A 241 12.74 12.02 15.32
N PRO A 242 13.99 11.65 14.91
CA PRO A 242 14.39 10.26 14.68
C PRO A 242 14.11 9.40 15.91
N HIS A 243 13.81 8.11 15.66
CA HIS A 243 13.44 7.18 16.73
C HIS A 243 14.48 7.10 17.85
N GLU A 244 15.76 7.08 17.49
CA GLU A 244 16.87 6.98 18.44
C GLU A 244 17.03 8.22 19.33
N GLU A 245 16.47 9.36 18.90
CA GLU A 245 16.55 10.64 19.62
C GLU A 245 15.23 10.98 20.32
N TYR A 246 14.12 10.34 19.93
CA TYR A 246 12.81 10.62 20.50
C TYR A 246 12.65 9.97 21.88
N GLN A 247 12.37 10.79 22.87
CA GLN A 247 12.07 10.33 24.22
C GLN A 247 10.59 10.59 24.52
N PRO A 248 9.76 9.55 24.57
CA PRO A 248 8.34 9.67 24.89
C PRO A 248 8.09 10.32 26.25
N GLN A 249 7.17 11.27 26.31
CA GLN A 249 6.79 11.99 27.54
C GLN A 249 5.41 11.59 28.03
#